data_2f5e1425a06865204d5f3b5b6767c8d6
#
_entry.id   2f5e1425a06865204d5f3b5b6767c8d6
#
_cell.length_a   1.000
_cell.length_b   1.000
_cell.length_c   1.000
_cell.angle_alpha   90.00
_cell.angle_beta   90.00
_cell.angle_gamma   90.00
#
_symmetry.space_group_name_H-M   'P 1'
#
loop_
_entity.id
_entity.type
_entity.pdbx_description
1 polymer ?
#
loop_
_entity_poly.entity_id
_entity_poly.type
_entity_poly.pdbx_seq_one_letter_code
_entity_poly.pdbx_strand_id
1 'polypeptide(L)'
;PELGSRQEITGRHLQKVSVSLVIVVCMQCLGVISLCIYLYMRRQGIREERFLDVSLFLLVCGFWCLTDSGIYQMYGKNTALGSVLSFYAFMLMSVPMLHFVRNTLKKESGVVVNLWITALYLNALLQGVLHKTYGIPFIRMLVVTHLLLFSGVLCMIFLLWREYRSEKNQQSGLCLY
;
A
#
# COMPACT_ATOMS: atom_id res chain seq x y z
N PRO A 1 -27.08 -4.24 -36.36
CA PRO A 1 -25.79 -3.61 -36.02
C PRO A 1 -25.56 -3.49 -34.51
N GLU A 2 -26.63 -3.33 -33.70
CA GLU A 2 -26.51 -3.12 -32.24
C GLU A 2 -26.11 -4.36 -31.42
N LEU A 3 -26.43 -5.56 -31.88
CA LEU A 3 -26.10 -6.82 -31.18
C LEU A 3 -24.59 -7.12 -31.18
N GLY A 4 -23.88 -6.81 -32.26
CA GLY A 4 -22.41 -6.96 -32.32
C GLY A 4 -21.68 -6.02 -31.38
N SER A 5 -22.16 -4.79 -31.24
CA SER A 5 -21.60 -3.78 -30.33
C SER A 5 -21.74 -4.18 -28.85
N ARG A 6 -22.88 -4.76 -28.46
CA ARG A 6 -23.10 -5.23 -27.06
C ARG A 6 -22.22 -6.42 -26.70
N GLN A 7 -22.03 -7.38 -27.59
CA GLN A 7 -21.14 -8.53 -27.35
C GLN A 7 -19.68 -8.10 -27.21
N GLU A 8 -19.26 -7.15 -28.01
CA GLU A 8 -17.89 -6.64 -27.96
C GLU A 8 -17.61 -5.84 -26.66
N ILE A 9 -18.57 -5.04 -26.20
CA ILE A 9 -18.48 -4.31 -24.92
C ILE A 9 -18.46 -5.28 -23.75
N THR A 10 -19.31 -6.30 -23.76
CA THR A 10 -19.36 -7.32 -22.70
C THR A 10 -18.07 -8.15 -22.66
N GLY A 11 -17.52 -8.51 -23.82
CA GLY A 11 -16.24 -9.22 -23.93
C GLY A 11 -15.07 -8.42 -23.36
N ARG A 12 -14.98 -7.13 -23.69
CA ARG A 12 -13.93 -6.25 -23.13
C ARG A 12 -14.06 -6.04 -21.62
N HIS A 13 -15.28 -5.96 -21.09
CA HIS A 13 -15.52 -5.89 -19.65
C HIS A 13 -15.08 -7.17 -18.93
N LEU A 14 -15.47 -8.33 -19.47
CA LEU A 14 -15.07 -9.63 -18.93
C LEU A 14 -13.55 -9.81 -18.94
N GLN A 15 -12.87 -9.38 -20.01
CA GLN A 15 -11.42 -9.46 -20.12
C GLN A 15 -10.73 -8.56 -19.08
N LYS A 16 -11.20 -7.32 -18.88
CA LYS A 16 -10.65 -6.42 -17.85
C LYS A 16 -10.83 -6.99 -16.43
N VAL A 17 -12.00 -7.54 -16.11
CA VAL A 17 -12.29 -8.14 -14.82
C VAL A 17 -11.41 -9.37 -14.58
N SER A 18 -11.23 -10.22 -15.60
CA SER A 18 -10.40 -11.40 -15.54
C SER A 18 -8.90 -11.07 -15.30
N VAL A 19 -8.35 -10.08 -15.99
CA VAL A 19 -6.97 -9.63 -15.77
C VAL A 19 -6.79 -9.06 -14.35
N SER A 20 -7.72 -8.22 -13.89
CA SER A 20 -7.67 -7.69 -12.52
C SER A 20 -7.72 -8.79 -11.48
N LEU A 21 -8.56 -9.81 -11.68
CA LEU A 21 -8.68 -10.95 -10.78
C LEU A 21 -7.37 -11.76 -10.70
N VAL A 22 -6.72 -12.01 -11.83
CA VAL A 22 -5.42 -12.70 -11.87
C VAL A 22 -4.36 -11.91 -11.08
N ILE A 23 -4.29 -10.59 -11.29
CA ILE A 23 -3.35 -9.74 -10.55
C ILE A 23 -3.61 -9.82 -9.04
N VAL A 24 -4.86 -9.71 -8.62
CA VAL A 24 -5.26 -9.80 -7.20
C VAL A 24 -4.85 -11.15 -6.61
N VAL A 25 -5.15 -12.25 -7.29
CA VAL A 25 -4.79 -13.60 -6.83
C VAL A 25 -3.28 -13.74 -6.72
N CYS A 26 -2.52 -13.30 -7.72
CA CYS A 26 -1.05 -13.32 -7.66
C CYS A 26 -0.52 -12.51 -6.47
N MET A 27 -1.02 -11.30 -6.23
CA MET A 27 -0.60 -10.46 -5.10
C MET A 27 -0.93 -11.12 -3.76
N GLN A 28 -2.13 -11.71 -3.62
CA GLN A 28 -2.53 -12.41 -2.40
C GLN A 28 -1.66 -13.65 -2.15
N CYS A 29 -1.40 -14.46 -3.19
CA CYS A 29 -0.52 -15.63 -3.07
C CYS A 29 0.90 -15.22 -2.65
N LEU A 30 1.49 -14.21 -3.29
CA LEU A 30 2.81 -13.70 -2.93
C LEU A 30 2.83 -13.13 -1.50
N GLY A 31 1.79 -12.43 -1.09
CA GLY A 31 1.64 -11.92 0.27
C GLY A 31 1.59 -13.06 1.30
N VAL A 32 0.81 -14.10 1.04
CA VAL A 32 0.74 -15.28 1.92
C VAL A 32 2.07 -16.03 1.97
N ILE A 33 2.74 -16.23 0.83
CA ILE A 33 4.07 -16.89 0.78
C ILE A 33 5.07 -16.08 1.62
N SER A 34 5.13 -14.76 1.45
CA SER A 34 6.00 -13.88 2.24
C SER A 34 5.69 -13.96 3.74
N LEU A 35 4.40 -14.04 4.12
CA LEU A 35 3.99 -14.23 5.50
C LEU A 35 4.45 -15.58 6.07
N CYS A 36 4.31 -16.65 5.29
CA CYS A 36 4.79 -17.99 5.67
C CYS A 36 6.31 -18.01 5.89
N ILE A 37 7.07 -17.35 5.00
CA ILE A 37 8.53 -17.21 5.15
C ILE A 37 8.86 -16.47 6.44
N TYR A 38 8.19 -15.33 6.71
CA TYR A 38 8.37 -14.59 7.94
C TYR A 38 8.11 -15.44 9.19
N LEU A 39 6.97 -16.17 9.22
CA LEU A 39 6.60 -17.01 10.36
C LEU A 39 7.61 -18.17 10.55
N TYR A 40 8.10 -18.75 9.46
CA TYR A 40 9.12 -19.78 9.51
C TYR A 40 10.44 -19.24 10.09
N MET A 41 10.93 -18.10 9.57
CA MET A 41 12.15 -17.44 10.07
C MET A 41 12.02 -17.06 11.54
N ARG A 42 10.87 -16.52 11.94
CA ARG A 42 10.60 -16.18 13.33
C ARG A 42 10.65 -17.38 14.27
N ARG A 43 10.17 -18.55 13.83
CA ARG A 43 10.29 -19.81 14.59
C ARG A 43 11.74 -20.28 14.76
N GLN A 44 12.61 -19.95 13.79
CA GLN A 44 14.05 -20.21 13.86
C GLN A 44 14.83 -19.17 14.70
N GLY A 45 14.14 -18.21 15.31
CA GLY A 45 14.76 -17.15 16.10
C GLY A 45 15.30 -15.98 15.25
N ILE A 46 15.13 -16.01 13.94
CA ILE A 46 15.57 -14.96 13.02
C ILE A 46 14.47 -13.89 12.92
N ARG A 47 14.77 -12.67 13.34
CA ARG A 47 13.83 -11.54 13.31
C ARG A 47 14.05 -10.68 12.06
N GLU A 48 13.51 -11.09 10.93
CA GLU A 48 13.52 -10.33 9.68
C GLU A 48 12.13 -9.71 9.42
N GLU A 49 11.86 -8.57 10.03
CA GLU A 49 10.56 -7.89 9.95
C GLU A 49 10.22 -7.41 8.53
N ARG A 50 11.22 -7.25 7.66
CA ARG A 50 11.05 -6.85 6.27
C ARG A 50 10.11 -7.77 5.47
N PHE A 51 10.12 -9.08 5.73
CA PHE A 51 9.18 -10.01 5.09
C PHE A 51 7.74 -9.81 5.54
N LEU A 52 7.53 -9.42 6.80
CA LEU A 52 6.21 -9.07 7.31
C LEU A 52 5.69 -7.79 6.62
N ASP A 53 6.52 -6.77 6.50
CA ASP A 53 6.15 -5.51 5.88
C ASP A 53 5.75 -5.70 4.41
N VAL A 54 6.55 -6.48 3.64
CA VAL A 54 6.24 -6.85 2.25
C VAL A 54 4.94 -7.65 2.16
N SER A 55 4.75 -8.61 3.06
CA SER A 55 3.52 -9.41 3.12
C SER A 55 2.29 -8.52 3.33
N LEU A 56 2.33 -7.65 4.35
CA LEU A 56 1.22 -6.75 4.66
C LEU A 56 0.94 -5.80 3.50
N PHE A 57 1.98 -5.27 2.85
CA PHE A 57 1.81 -4.41 1.68
C PHE A 57 1.07 -5.14 0.55
N LEU A 58 1.52 -6.35 0.19
CA LEU A 58 0.91 -7.15 -0.89
C LEU A 58 -0.53 -7.53 -0.57
N LEU A 59 -0.81 -7.93 0.68
CA LEU A 59 -2.17 -8.30 1.12
C LEU A 59 -3.12 -7.11 1.08
N VAL A 60 -2.70 -5.94 1.59
CA VAL A 60 -3.53 -4.72 1.60
C VAL A 60 -3.72 -4.20 0.19
N CYS A 61 -2.67 -4.20 -0.64
CA CYS A 61 -2.74 -3.75 -2.03
C CYS A 61 -3.66 -4.66 -2.87
N GLY A 62 -3.53 -5.98 -2.72
CA GLY A 62 -4.42 -6.93 -3.39
C GLY A 62 -5.88 -6.80 -2.92
N PHE A 63 -6.09 -6.54 -1.63
CA PHE A 63 -7.43 -6.26 -1.09
C PHE A 63 -8.02 -4.96 -1.69
N TRP A 64 -7.22 -3.90 -1.77
CA TRP A 64 -7.62 -2.66 -2.42
C TRP A 64 -7.98 -2.89 -3.90
N CYS A 65 -7.12 -3.57 -4.66
CA CYS A 65 -7.41 -3.91 -6.06
C CYS A 65 -8.71 -4.73 -6.21
N LEU A 66 -9.00 -5.65 -5.28
CA LEU A 66 -10.23 -6.43 -5.28
C LEU A 66 -11.45 -5.55 -5.08
N THR A 67 -11.40 -4.64 -4.10
CA THR A 67 -12.53 -3.75 -3.76
C THR A 67 -12.75 -2.66 -4.82
N ASP A 68 -11.69 -2.21 -5.49
CA ASP A 68 -11.73 -1.19 -6.55
C ASP A 68 -12.15 -1.77 -7.92
N SER A 69 -11.89 -3.06 -8.19
CA SER A 69 -12.08 -3.70 -9.49
C SER A 69 -13.54 -3.86 -9.94
N GLY A 70 -14.52 -3.36 -9.18
CA GLY A 70 -15.93 -3.54 -9.49
C GLY A 70 -16.45 -4.97 -9.25
N ILE A 71 -15.59 -5.97 -9.04
CA ILE A 71 -15.99 -7.35 -8.71
C ILE A 71 -16.79 -7.36 -7.41
N TYR A 72 -16.31 -6.61 -6.39
CA TYR A 72 -17.01 -6.47 -5.14
C TYR A 72 -18.39 -5.83 -5.32
N GLN A 73 -18.53 -4.88 -6.25
CA GLN A 73 -19.82 -4.22 -6.55
C GLN A 73 -20.82 -5.17 -7.22
N MET A 74 -20.34 -6.17 -7.98
CA MET A 74 -21.21 -7.17 -8.63
C MET A 74 -21.73 -8.22 -7.64
N TYR A 75 -20.93 -8.60 -6.65
CA TYR A 75 -21.25 -9.67 -5.71
C TYR A 75 -21.64 -9.17 -4.31
N GLY A 76 -21.20 -7.97 -3.93
CA GLY A 76 -21.45 -7.37 -2.62
C GLY A 76 -22.82 -6.72 -2.51
N LYS A 77 -23.63 -7.13 -1.54
CA LYS A 77 -24.93 -6.52 -1.26
C LYS A 77 -24.83 -5.06 -0.76
N ASN A 78 -23.66 -4.65 -0.27
CA ASN A 78 -23.45 -3.33 0.34
C ASN A 78 -22.31 -2.58 -0.33
N THR A 79 -22.63 -1.85 -1.39
CA THR A 79 -21.65 -1.05 -2.17
C THR A 79 -21.02 0.07 -1.36
N ALA A 80 -21.74 0.65 -0.38
CA ALA A 80 -21.23 1.69 0.49
C ALA A 80 -20.10 1.18 1.39
N LEU A 81 -20.26 0.00 1.97
CA LEU A 81 -19.20 -0.65 2.77
C LEU A 81 -17.95 -0.93 1.93
N GLY A 82 -18.15 -1.45 0.71
CA GLY A 82 -17.04 -1.71 -0.22
C GLY A 82 -16.23 -0.46 -0.54
N SER A 83 -16.91 0.66 -0.81
CA SER A 83 -16.25 1.94 -1.08
C SER A 83 -15.45 2.46 0.13
N VAL A 84 -15.99 2.35 1.34
CA VAL A 84 -15.29 2.73 2.58
C VAL A 84 -14.06 1.86 2.79
N LEU A 85 -14.19 0.53 2.64
CA LEU A 85 -13.07 -0.41 2.79
C LEU A 85 -11.98 -0.18 1.75
N SER A 86 -12.36 0.05 0.48
CA SER A 86 -11.43 0.40 -0.60
C SER A 86 -10.63 1.65 -0.25
N PHE A 87 -11.31 2.67 0.25
CA PHE A 87 -10.69 3.93 0.61
C PHE A 87 -9.67 3.77 1.74
N TYR A 88 -10.03 3.07 2.82
CA TYR A 88 -9.11 2.80 3.93
C TYR A 88 -7.95 1.90 3.51
N ALA A 89 -8.18 0.88 2.69
CA ALA A 89 -7.13 0.03 2.15
C ALA A 89 -6.12 0.85 1.34
N PHE A 90 -6.60 1.76 0.48
CA PHE A 90 -5.76 2.69 -0.27
C PHE A 90 -4.90 3.59 0.64
N MET A 91 -5.52 4.19 1.68
CA MET A 91 -4.80 5.06 2.61
C MET A 91 -3.72 4.32 3.40
N LEU A 92 -4.01 3.10 3.82
CA LEU A 92 -3.16 2.34 4.73
C LEU A 92 -2.13 1.48 4.01
N MET A 93 -2.24 1.26 2.69
CA MET A 93 -1.29 0.41 1.96
C MET A 93 0.16 0.95 1.97
N SER A 94 0.32 2.26 2.14
CA SER A 94 1.66 2.89 2.24
C SER A 94 2.33 2.65 3.59
N VAL A 95 1.58 2.33 4.64
CA VAL A 95 2.11 2.12 5.99
C VAL A 95 3.09 0.94 6.06
N PRO A 96 2.78 -0.26 5.55
CA PRO A 96 3.75 -1.35 5.50
C PRO A 96 5.01 -1.01 4.70
N MET A 97 4.86 -0.25 3.61
CA MET A 97 6.02 0.20 2.82
C MET A 97 6.92 1.16 3.60
N LEU A 98 6.33 2.08 4.37
CA LEU A 98 7.05 2.95 5.28
C LEU A 98 7.78 2.16 6.39
N HIS A 99 7.14 1.13 6.95
CA HIS A 99 7.78 0.24 7.90
C HIS A 99 8.97 -0.50 7.28
N PHE A 100 8.83 -1.00 6.06
CA PHE A 100 9.93 -1.62 5.33
C PHE A 100 11.11 -0.66 5.16
N VAL A 101 10.85 0.57 4.72
CA VAL A 101 11.89 1.61 4.58
C VAL A 101 12.53 1.92 5.94
N ARG A 102 11.74 2.09 6.99
CA ARG A 102 12.25 2.31 8.36
C ARG A 102 13.18 1.19 8.82
N ASN A 103 12.81 -0.07 8.56
CA ASN A 103 13.60 -1.24 8.95
C ASN A 103 14.88 -1.41 8.10
N THR A 104 14.98 -0.68 7.00
CA THR A 104 16.16 -0.66 6.11
C THR A 104 17.09 0.50 6.41
N LEU A 105 16.56 1.64 6.85
CA LEU A 105 17.32 2.86 7.15
C LEU A 105 18.02 2.78 8.52
N LYS A 106 19.07 3.59 8.70
CA LYS A 106 19.72 3.81 10.00
C LYS A 106 18.75 4.47 10.99
N LYS A 107 19.00 4.25 12.28
CA LYS A 107 18.11 4.65 13.38
C LYS A 107 17.72 6.14 13.37
N GLU A 108 18.64 7.03 12.98
CA GLU A 108 18.38 8.48 12.92
C GLU A 108 17.33 8.86 11.88
N SER A 109 17.35 8.23 10.72
CA SER A 109 16.36 8.46 9.66
C SER A 109 14.99 7.84 9.98
N GLY A 110 14.95 6.84 10.86
CA GLY A 110 13.73 6.15 11.28
C GLY A 110 12.72 7.04 12.00
N VAL A 111 13.17 8.11 12.68
CA VAL A 111 12.30 9.07 13.38
C VAL A 111 11.39 9.79 12.38
N VAL A 112 11.94 10.24 11.24
CA VAL A 112 11.18 10.93 10.21
C VAL A 112 10.13 10.00 9.59
N VAL A 113 10.50 8.74 9.35
CA VAL A 113 9.56 7.74 8.81
C VAL A 113 8.43 7.46 9.81
N ASN A 114 8.73 7.36 11.11
CA ASN A 114 7.70 7.19 12.15
C ASN A 114 6.73 8.38 12.21
N LEU A 115 7.23 9.60 12.01
CA LEU A 115 6.37 10.79 11.92
C LEU A 115 5.36 10.68 10.75
N TRP A 116 5.82 10.22 9.58
CA TRP A 116 4.96 9.99 8.43
C TRP A 116 3.93 8.88 8.66
N ILE A 117 4.33 7.77 9.29
CA ILE A 117 3.41 6.69 9.66
C ILE A 117 2.32 7.23 10.59
N THR A 118 2.72 8.02 11.59
CA THR A 118 1.76 8.66 12.52
C THR A 118 0.83 9.62 11.79
N ALA A 119 1.35 10.43 10.88
CA ALA A 119 0.56 11.36 10.07
C ALA A 119 -0.48 10.63 9.20
N LEU A 120 -0.14 9.47 8.62
CA LEU A 120 -1.07 8.65 7.85
C LEU A 120 -2.19 8.07 8.72
N TYR A 121 -1.88 7.55 9.91
CA TYR A 121 -2.90 7.06 10.84
C TYR A 121 -3.81 8.18 11.33
N LEU A 122 -3.25 9.34 11.67
CA LEU A 122 -4.04 10.52 12.05
C LEU A 122 -4.93 11.00 10.91
N ASN A 123 -4.44 11.01 9.67
CA ASN A 123 -5.23 11.36 8.50
C ASN A 123 -6.40 10.37 8.30
N ALA A 124 -6.14 9.06 8.42
CA ALA A 124 -7.19 8.05 8.30
C ALA A 124 -8.27 8.20 9.38
N LEU A 125 -7.86 8.42 10.64
CA LEU A 125 -8.76 8.63 11.76
C LEU A 125 -9.58 9.93 11.59
N LEU A 126 -8.92 11.03 11.24
CA LEU A 126 -9.56 12.32 11.03
C LEU A 126 -10.62 12.25 9.91
N GLN A 127 -10.30 11.60 8.79
CA GLN A 127 -11.24 11.46 7.69
C GLN A 127 -12.45 10.59 8.07
N GLY A 128 -12.23 9.53 8.87
CA GLY A 128 -13.31 8.72 9.42
C GLY A 128 -14.24 9.52 10.33
N VAL A 129 -13.67 10.33 11.21
CA VAL A 129 -14.45 11.22 12.10
C VAL A 129 -15.23 12.26 11.29
N LEU A 130 -14.58 12.93 10.33
CA LEU A 130 -15.23 13.94 9.48
C LEU A 130 -16.35 13.33 8.64
N HIS A 131 -16.16 12.12 8.12
CA HIS A 131 -17.21 11.41 7.40
C HIS A 131 -18.42 11.09 8.29
N LYS A 132 -18.15 10.59 9.52
CA LYS A 132 -19.21 10.20 10.45
C LYS A 132 -19.95 11.40 11.06
N THR A 133 -19.24 12.48 11.42
CA THR A 133 -19.82 13.64 12.13
C THR A 133 -20.44 14.67 11.19
N TYR A 134 -19.78 14.93 10.06
CA TYR A 134 -20.19 16.00 9.12
C TYR A 134 -20.73 15.48 7.80
N GLY A 135 -20.74 14.15 7.59
CA GLY A 135 -21.21 13.54 6.34
C GLY A 135 -20.34 13.88 5.13
N ILE A 136 -19.09 14.34 5.34
CA ILE A 136 -18.20 14.72 4.24
C ILE A 136 -17.81 13.45 3.46
N PRO A 137 -18.06 13.38 2.15
CA PRO A 137 -17.70 12.20 1.36
C PRO A 137 -16.18 12.06 1.26
N PHE A 138 -15.66 10.83 1.37
CA PHE A 138 -14.23 10.51 1.31
C PHE A 138 -13.55 11.06 0.05
N ILE A 139 -14.26 11.11 -1.09
CA ILE A 139 -13.71 11.61 -2.35
C ILE A 139 -13.25 13.08 -2.27
N ARG A 140 -13.90 13.90 -1.46
CA ARG A 140 -13.47 15.30 -1.25
C ARG A 140 -12.19 15.40 -0.43
N MET A 141 -11.96 14.42 0.45
CA MET A 141 -10.77 14.36 1.31
C MET A 141 -9.59 13.63 0.64
N LEU A 142 -9.83 13.04 -0.53
CA LEU A 142 -8.85 12.26 -1.28
C LEU A 142 -7.62 13.10 -1.66
N VAL A 143 -7.81 14.39 -1.97
CA VAL A 143 -6.71 15.31 -2.33
C VAL A 143 -5.68 15.41 -1.20
N VAL A 144 -6.14 15.54 0.06
CA VAL A 144 -5.26 15.60 1.23
C VAL A 144 -4.45 14.31 1.36
N THR A 145 -5.11 13.16 1.17
CA THR A 145 -4.44 11.85 1.19
C THR A 145 -3.37 11.74 0.11
N HIS A 146 -3.68 12.14 -1.14
CA HIS A 146 -2.71 12.10 -2.23
C HIS A 146 -1.50 13.01 -1.98
N LEU A 147 -1.72 14.22 -1.48
CA LEU A 147 -0.63 15.13 -1.11
C LEU A 147 0.24 14.55 -0.01
N LEU A 148 -0.37 13.92 1.01
CA LEU A 148 0.36 13.27 2.09
C LEU A 148 1.16 12.06 1.58
N LEU A 149 0.57 11.22 0.74
CA LEU A 149 1.25 10.07 0.14
C LEU A 149 2.41 10.51 -0.75
N PHE A 150 2.17 11.49 -1.63
CA PHE A 150 3.19 11.99 -2.56
C PHE A 150 4.36 12.62 -1.82
N SER A 151 4.10 13.49 -0.83
CA SER A 151 5.16 14.09 -0.01
C SER A 151 5.92 13.04 0.82
N GLY A 152 5.23 11.99 1.31
CA GLY A 152 5.85 10.86 1.99
C GLY A 152 6.80 10.07 1.07
N VAL A 153 6.39 9.80 -0.17
CA VAL A 153 7.25 9.13 -1.16
C VAL A 153 8.49 9.97 -1.48
N LEU A 154 8.33 11.26 -1.70
CA LEU A 154 9.47 12.17 -1.94
C LEU A 154 10.43 12.20 -0.76
N CYS A 155 9.90 12.26 0.47
CA CYS A 155 10.70 12.20 1.68
C CYS A 155 11.49 10.89 1.79
N MET A 156 10.86 9.74 1.49
CA MET A 156 11.53 8.43 1.48
C MET A 156 12.64 8.36 0.44
N ILE A 157 12.40 8.83 -0.78
CA ILE A 157 13.42 8.87 -1.85
C ILE A 157 14.62 9.70 -1.39
N PHE A 158 14.35 10.87 -0.79
CA PHE A 158 15.40 11.74 -0.27
C PHE A 158 16.22 11.07 0.84
N LEU A 159 15.57 10.39 1.80
CA LEU A 159 16.24 9.69 2.90
C LEU A 159 17.11 8.53 2.38
N LEU A 160 16.60 7.72 1.48
CA LEU A 160 17.33 6.62 0.85
C LEU A 160 18.54 7.13 0.05
N TRP A 161 18.35 8.21 -0.72
CA TRP A 161 19.44 8.82 -1.46
C TRP A 161 20.53 9.40 -0.56
N ARG A 162 20.14 10.07 0.54
CA ARG A 162 21.08 10.61 1.55
C ARG A 162 21.90 9.48 2.18
N GLU A 163 21.26 8.38 2.53
CA GLU A 163 21.93 7.24 3.15
C GLU A 163 22.90 6.55 2.20
N TYR A 164 22.45 6.29 0.96
CA TYR A 164 23.31 5.76 -0.11
C TYR A 164 24.57 6.62 -0.33
N ARG A 165 24.42 7.94 -0.36
CA ARG A 165 25.55 8.86 -0.52
C ARG A 165 26.50 8.84 0.67
N SER A 166 25.97 8.71 1.88
CA SER A 166 26.77 8.59 3.11
C SER A 166 27.62 7.32 3.11
N GLU A 167 27.07 6.19 2.72
CA GLU A 167 27.81 4.91 2.64
C GLU A 167 28.92 4.94 1.58
N LYS A 168 28.65 5.53 0.43
CA LYS A 168 29.66 5.69 -0.63
C LYS A 168 30.83 6.56 -0.16
N ASN A 169 30.58 7.62 0.58
CA ASN A 169 31.64 8.47 1.15
C ASN A 169 32.48 7.75 2.22
N GLN A 170 31.88 6.89 3.03
CA GLN A 170 32.61 6.07 4.00
C GLN A 170 33.52 5.04 3.31
N GLN A 171 33.05 4.37 2.26
CA GLN A 171 33.85 3.41 1.50
C GLN A 171 35.03 4.08 0.78
N SER A 172 34.82 5.26 0.20
CA SER A 172 35.92 6.00 -0.45
C SER A 172 36.97 6.53 0.54
N GLY A 173 36.58 6.83 1.77
CA GLY A 173 37.51 7.20 2.85
C GLY A 173 38.35 6.04 3.37
N LEU A 174 37.80 4.81 3.36
CA LEU A 174 38.54 3.60 3.79
C LEU A 174 39.55 3.09 2.74
N CYS A 175 39.38 3.44 1.46
CA CYS A 175 40.34 3.10 0.42
C CYS A 175 41.56 4.03 0.34
N LEU A 176 41.64 5.07 1.18
CA LEU A 176 42.74 6.04 1.22
C LEU A 176 43.70 5.82 2.38
N TYR A 177 43.56 4.76 3.18
CA TYR A 177 44.43 4.27 4.20
C TYR A 177 44.94 2.86 3.87
#